data_d8c8f72d5fbc166f7a30bab82a7289d9
#
_entry.id   d8c8f72d5fbc166f7a30bab82a7289d9
#
_cell.length_a   1.000
_cell.length_b   1.000
_cell.length_c   1.000
_cell.angle_alpha   90.00
_cell.angle_beta   90.00
_cell.angle_gamma   90.00
#
_symmetry.space_group_name_H-M   'P 1'
#
loop_
_entity.id
_entity.type
_entity.pdbx_description
1 polymer ?
#
loop_
_entity_poly.entity_id
_entity_poly.type
_entity_poly.pdbx_seq_one_letter_code
_entity_poly.pdbx_strand_id
1 'polypeptide(L)'
;GDSRCYVLSDRNLVKVTEDQNVPGYQNVLKQALGSNEKLNIQEIDFQLQIGDVILLCSDGLYNEVGEEYIKRKMQDGTSADTLVSEVLLLGPKDNVSAIMINLI
;
A
#
# COMPACT_ATOMS: atom_id res chain seq x y z
N GLY A 1 -10.40 1.39 -1.46
CA GLY A 1 -9.99 0.34 -2.29
C GLY A 1 -9.05 -0.67 -1.65
N ASP A 2 -8.25 -1.26 -2.47
CA ASP A 2 -7.33 -2.32 -2.08
C ASP A 2 -5.86 -1.89 -2.08
N SER A 3 -5.57 -0.61 -2.27
CA SER A 3 -4.24 -0.09 -2.05
C SER A 3 -3.86 -0.23 -0.59
N ARG A 4 -2.58 -0.49 -0.34
CA ARG A 4 -2.08 -0.70 1.02
C ARG A 4 -1.08 0.36 1.42
N CYS A 5 -1.06 0.62 2.72
CA CYS A 5 -0.03 1.42 3.35
C CYS A 5 0.75 0.54 4.33
N TYR A 6 2.04 0.44 4.13
CA TYR A 6 2.96 -0.23 5.04
C TYR A 6 3.86 0.77 5.71
N VAL A 7 4.16 0.53 6.96
CA VAL A 7 5.14 1.31 7.72
C VAL A 7 6.22 0.37 8.24
N LEU A 8 7.46 0.69 7.92
CA LEU A 8 8.62 0.00 8.50
C LEU A 8 9.16 0.87 9.62
N SER A 9 9.06 0.38 10.84
CA SER A 9 9.54 1.06 12.03
C SER A 9 10.32 0.06 12.86
N ASP A 10 11.54 0.42 13.21
CA ASP A 10 12.40 -0.40 14.08
C ASP A 10 12.51 -1.85 13.59
N ARG A 11 12.69 -2.03 12.27
CA ARG A 11 12.78 -3.32 11.57
C ARG A 11 11.49 -4.13 11.55
N ASN A 12 10.39 -3.55 12.01
CA ASN A 12 9.08 -4.21 11.96
C ASN A 12 8.23 -3.61 10.86
N LEU A 13 7.68 -4.47 10.02
CA LEU A 13 6.75 -4.04 8.97
C LEU A 13 5.32 -4.16 9.49
N VAL A 14 4.58 -3.07 9.40
CA VAL A 14 3.19 -3.03 9.83
C VAL A 14 2.34 -2.62 8.63
N LYS A 15 1.30 -3.39 8.34
CA LYS A 15 0.28 -3.00 7.38
C LYS A 15 -0.75 -2.17 8.15
N VAL A 16 -0.81 -0.87 7.87
CA VAL A 16 -1.69 0.04 8.62
C VAL A 16 -3.07 0.20 8.02
N THR A 17 -3.26 -0.27 6.79
CA THR A 17 -4.57 -0.24 6.13
C THR A 17 -5.27 -1.59 6.24
N GLU A 18 -6.60 -1.56 6.12
CA GLU A 18 -7.39 -2.76 5.93
C GLU A 18 -7.82 -2.85 4.47
N ASP A 19 -7.73 -4.06 3.90
CA ASP A 19 -8.11 -4.27 2.52
C ASP A 19 -9.64 -4.12 2.39
N GLN A 20 -10.04 -3.29 1.42
CA GLN A 20 -11.45 -2.96 1.21
C GLN A 20 -12.01 -3.70 -0.01
N ASN A 21 -11.57 -4.94 -0.19
CA ASN A 21 -12.03 -5.80 -1.26
C ASN A 21 -13.01 -6.86 -0.77
N VAL A 22 -13.72 -6.57 0.31
CA VAL A 22 -14.78 -7.42 0.86
C VAL A 22 -15.92 -7.49 -0.16
N PRO A 23 -16.54 -8.67 -0.38
CA PRO A 23 -17.67 -8.78 -1.31
C PRO A 23 -18.75 -7.73 -1.02
N GLY A 24 -19.14 -7.00 -2.07
CA GLY A 24 -20.13 -5.92 -1.98
C GLY A 24 -19.58 -4.55 -1.68
N TYR A 25 -18.35 -4.43 -1.17
CA TYR A 25 -17.79 -3.14 -0.79
C TYR A 25 -17.63 -2.20 -1.98
N GLN A 26 -17.11 -2.71 -3.08
CA GLN A 26 -16.92 -1.91 -4.29
C GLN A 26 -18.23 -1.38 -4.84
N ASN A 27 -19.31 -2.18 -4.74
CA ASN A 27 -20.62 -1.76 -5.17
C ASN A 27 -21.17 -0.63 -4.27
N VAL A 28 -20.93 -0.73 -2.98
CA VAL A 28 -21.32 0.32 -2.03
C VAL A 28 -20.61 1.62 -2.35
N LEU A 29 -19.30 1.57 -2.62
CA LEU A 29 -18.55 2.77 -3.01
C LEU A 29 -19.04 3.38 -4.31
N LYS A 30 -19.34 2.55 -5.31
CA LYS A 30 -19.91 3.03 -6.57
C LYS A 30 -21.23 3.74 -6.34
N GLN A 31 -22.10 3.18 -5.50
CA GLN A 31 -23.38 3.78 -5.18
C GLN A 31 -23.20 5.12 -4.46
N ALA A 32 -22.28 5.17 -3.49
CA ALA A 32 -22.03 6.39 -2.74
C ALA A 32 -21.53 7.51 -3.64
N LEU A 33 -20.61 7.20 -4.56
CA LEU A 33 -20.09 8.18 -5.51
C LEU A 33 -21.15 8.69 -6.48
N GLY A 34 -22.13 7.84 -6.83
CA GLY A 34 -23.18 8.20 -7.78
C GLY A 34 -24.42 8.81 -7.14
N SER A 35 -24.67 8.60 -5.86
CA SER A 35 -25.93 8.91 -5.20
C SER A 35 -25.85 10.02 -4.15
N ASN A 36 -24.70 10.61 -3.93
CA ASN A 36 -24.46 11.60 -2.87
C ASN A 36 -24.66 11.05 -1.45
N GLU A 37 -24.61 9.75 -1.29
CA GLU A 37 -24.64 9.15 0.04
C GLU A 37 -23.30 9.33 0.75
N LYS A 38 -23.31 9.18 2.07
CA LYS A 38 -22.09 9.26 2.86
C LYS A 38 -21.09 8.18 2.45
N LEU A 39 -19.90 8.62 2.10
CA LEU A 39 -18.76 7.71 1.91
C LEU A 39 -18.15 7.36 3.26
N ASN A 40 -17.95 6.07 3.50
CA ASN A 40 -17.10 5.63 4.61
C ASN A 40 -15.65 5.73 4.17
N ILE A 41 -14.98 6.76 4.64
CA ILE A 41 -13.56 6.94 4.36
C ILE A 41 -12.77 6.34 5.50
N GLN A 42 -11.82 5.48 5.16
CA GLN A 42 -10.92 4.92 6.15
C GLN A 42 -9.91 5.98 6.57
N GLU A 43 -9.93 6.35 7.84
CA GLU A 43 -8.93 7.22 8.44
C GLU A 43 -8.11 6.40 9.41
N ILE A 44 -6.78 6.54 9.32
CA ILE A 44 -5.87 5.81 10.19
C ILE A 44 -4.88 6.80 10.77
N ASP A 45 -4.84 6.84 12.09
CA ASP A 45 -3.83 7.59 12.82
C ASP A 45 -2.70 6.64 13.20
N PHE A 46 -1.49 6.95 12.77
CA PHE A 46 -0.32 6.14 13.08
C PHE A 46 0.80 7.06 13.54
N GLN A 47 1.39 6.75 14.69
CA GLN A 47 2.46 7.57 15.25
C GLN A 47 3.79 7.18 14.61
N LEU A 48 4.38 8.12 13.91
CA LEU A 48 5.63 7.92 13.18
C LEU A 48 6.82 8.47 13.93
N GLN A 49 7.97 7.86 13.73
CA GLN A 49 9.24 8.28 14.32
C GLN A 49 10.25 8.57 13.21
N ILE A 50 11.26 9.38 13.53
CA ILE A 50 12.37 9.62 12.61
C ILE A 50 13.03 8.28 12.29
N GLY A 51 13.29 8.06 11.00
CA GLY A 51 13.84 6.79 10.52
C GLY A 51 12.81 5.82 9.98
N ASP A 52 11.53 6.07 10.24
CA ASP A 52 10.47 5.23 9.69
C ASP A 52 10.36 5.41 8.18
N VAL A 53 9.92 4.35 7.50
CA VAL A 53 9.69 4.35 6.06
C VAL A 53 8.24 3.99 5.81
N ILE A 54 7.58 4.76 4.95
CA ILE A 54 6.19 4.52 4.57
C ILE A 54 6.16 4.08 3.11
N LEU A 55 5.41 3.03 2.81
CA LEU A 55 5.15 2.59 1.44
C LEU A 55 3.65 2.59 1.19
N LEU A 56 3.24 3.35 0.18
CA LEU A 56 1.88 3.28 -0.35
C LEU A 56 1.98 2.53 -1.67
N CYS A 57 1.23 1.46 -1.84
CA CYS A 57 1.33 0.64 -3.04
C CYS A 57 -0.02 0.10 -3.49
N SER A 58 -0.10 -0.16 -4.79
CA SER A 58 -1.26 -0.78 -5.41
C SER A 58 -1.23 -2.30 -5.21
N ASP A 59 -2.37 -2.95 -5.46
CA ASP A 59 -2.49 -4.40 -5.40
C ASP A 59 -1.59 -5.11 -6.43
N GLY A 60 -1.31 -4.47 -7.55
CA GLY A 60 -0.38 -5.03 -8.54
C GLY A 60 1.02 -5.26 -7.98
N LEU A 61 1.41 -4.52 -6.94
CA LEU A 61 2.70 -4.72 -6.30
C LEU A 61 2.63 -5.85 -5.26
N TYR A 62 1.76 -5.74 -4.26
CA TYR A 62 1.79 -6.69 -3.16
C TYR A 62 1.24 -8.07 -3.53
N ASN A 63 0.45 -8.18 -4.60
CA ASN A 63 0.00 -9.48 -5.08
C ASN A 63 1.11 -10.25 -5.81
N GLU A 64 2.08 -9.56 -6.38
CA GLU A 64 3.22 -10.19 -7.06
C GLU A 64 4.33 -10.60 -6.10
N VAL A 65 4.54 -9.80 -5.05
CA VAL A 65 5.60 -10.05 -4.08
C VAL A 65 5.01 -10.08 -2.69
N GLY A 66 5.55 -10.91 -1.83
CA GLY A 66 5.07 -11.02 -0.46
C GLY A 66 5.58 -9.89 0.44
N GLU A 67 5.02 -9.83 1.65
CA GLU A 67 5.40 -8.82 2.63
C GLU A 67 6.86 -8.90 3.05
N GLU A 68 7.43 -10.11 3.06
CA GLU A 68 8.86 -10.27 3.35
C GLU A 68 9.75 -9.60 2.30
N TYR A 69 9.39 -9.69 1.03
CA TYR A 69 10.09 -9.00 -0.04
C TYR A 69 10.00 -7.48 0.15
N ILE A 70 8.79 -6.99 0.41
CA ILE A 70 8.54 -5.56 0.63
C ILE A 70 9.38 -5.06 1.81
N LYS A 71 9.35 -5.78 2.93
CA LYS A 71 10.10 -5.43 4.13
C LYS A 71 11.60 -5.32 3.83
N ARG A 72 12.15 -6.31 3.14
CA ARG A 72 13.57 -6.34 2.81
C ARG A 72 13.95 -5.15 1.93
N LYS A 73 13.12 -4.83 0.92
CA LYS A 73 13.37 -3.70 0.05
C LYS A 73 13.30 -2.37 0.79
N MET A 74 12.36 -2.24 1.71
CA MET A 74 12.28 -1.04 2.54
C MET A 74 13.49 -0.92 3.47
N GLN A 75 13.93 -2.02 4.05
CA GLN A 75 15.13 -2.04 4.91
C GLN A 75 16.39 -1.68 4.12
N ASP A 76 16.47 -2.10 2.87
CA ASP A 76 17.63 -1.84 2.02
C ASP A 76 17.65 -0.42 1.46
N GLY A 77 16.61 0.37 1.71
CA GLY A 77 16.52 1.72 1.18
C GLY A 77 16.23 1.77 -0.31
N THR A 78 15.61 0.74 -0.86
CA THR A 78 15.24 0.69 -2.27
C THR A 78 14.25 1.80 -2.60
N SER A 79 14.49 2.52 -3.71
CA SER A 79 13.57 3.57 -4.14
C SER A 79 12.27 2.99 -4.69
N ALA A 80 11.21 3.81 -4.71
CA ALA A 80 9.94 3.40 -5.30
C ALA A 80 10.09 3.02 -6.77
N ASP A 81 10.86 3.79 -7.53
CA ASP A 81 11.09 3.51 -8.95
C ASP A 81 11.75 2.15 -9.16
N THR A 82 12.78 1.83 -8.38
CA THR A 82 13.47 0.56 -8.46
C THR A 82 12.55 -0.59 -8.07
N LEU A 83 11.78 -0.43 -7.00
CA LEU A 83 10.85 -1.44 -6.55
C LEU A 83 9.81 -1.75 -7.62
N VAL A 84 9.21 -0.73 -8.22
CA VAL A 84 8.23 -0.89 -9.31
C VAL A 84 8.88 -1.58 -10.50
N SER A 85 10.09 -1.18 -10.89
CA SER A 85 10.80 -1.78 -12.02
C SER A 85 11.05 -3.27 -11.81
N GLU A 86 11.46 -3.65 -10.60
CA GLU A 86 11.68 -5.06 -10.27
C GLU A 86 10.39 -5.87 -10.34
N VAL A 87 9.28 -5.33 -9.83
CA VAL A 87 8.00 -6.01 -9.86
C VAL A 87 7.48 -6.14 -11.29
N LEU A 88 7.66 -5.12 -12.13
CA LEU A 88 7.25 -5.16 -13.54
C LEU A 88 7.94 -6.29 -14.31
N LEU A 89 9.18 -6.62 -13.94
CA LEU A 89 9.90 -7.73 -14.58
C LEU A 89 9.25 -9.09 -14.30
N LEU A 90 8.42 -9.19 -13.28
CA LEU A 90 7.72 -10.42 -12.93
C LEU A 90 6.44 -10.63 -13.74
N GLY A 91 6.04 -9.67 -14.56
CA GLY A 91 4.84 -9.75 -15.38
C GLY A 91 3.55 -9.68 -14.59
N PRO A 92 3.33 -8.62 -13.79
CA PRO A 92 2.13 -8.52 -12.97
C PRO A 92 0.87 -8.44 -13.81
N LYS A 93 -0.25 -8.88 -13.22
CA LYS A 93 -1.55 -8.90 -13.89
C LYS A 93 -2.27 -7.55 -13.85
N ASP A 94 -1.77 -6.61 -13.07
CA ASP A 94 -2.39 -5.31 -12.86
C ASP A 94 -1.34 -4.22 -12.90
N ASN A 95 -1.78 -2.97 -12.92
CA ASN A 95 -0.88 -1.83 -12.83
C ASN A 95 -0.14 -1.84 -11.51
N VAL A 96 1.13 -1.44 -11.55
CA VAL A 96 1.98 -1.38 -10.37
C VAL A 96 2.32 0.06 -10.09
N SER A 97 1.99 0.52 -8.89
CA SER A 97 2.34 1.87 -8.45
C SER A 97 2.79 1.84 -6.99
N ALA A 98 3.72 2.73 -6.67
CA ALA A 98 4.26 2.82 -5.32
C ALA A 98 4.74 4.24 -5.02
N ILE A 99 4.54 4.65 -3.77
CA ILE A 99 5.10 5.89 -3.24
C ILE A 99 5.87 5.53 -1.98
N MET A 100 7.12 5.94 -1.92
CA MET A 100 7.98 5.68 -0.76
C MET A 100 8.30 7.00 -0.07
N ILE A 101 8.08 7.05 1.25
CA ILE A 101 8.33 8.23 2.06
C ILE A 101 9.29 7.85 3.17
N ASN A 102 10.41 8.54 3.25
CA ASN A 102 11.40 8.32 4.31
C ASN A 102 11.34 9.50 5.29
N LEU A 103 11.19 9.18 6.56
CA LEU A 103 11.17 10.19 7.63
C LEU A 103 12.59 10.38 8.15
N ILE A 104 13.15 11.54 7.85
CA ILE A 104 14.52 11.91 8.23
C ILE A 104 14.57 13.07 9.18
#